data_c89c617e2fc1680369e739bb9bc1087c
#
_entry.id   c89c617e2fc1680369e739bb9bc1087c
#
_cell.length_a   1.000
_cell.length_b   1.000
_cell.length_c   1.000
_cell.angle_alpha   90.00
_cell.angle_beta   90.00
_cell.angle_gamma   90.00
#
_symmetry.space_group_name_H-M   'P 1'
#
loop_
_entity.id
_entity.type
_entity.pdbx_description
1 polymer ?
#
loop_
_entity_poly.entity_id
_entity_poly.type
_entity_poly.pdbx_seq_one_letter_code
_entity_poly.pdbx_strand_id
1 'polypeptide(L)'
;MNFKYSYNTIVYTGEDYSIQASRVANYGYDAIELVGEPDLYNFKEVNKINADNGIVVSSICSIFTAKRDLVHPDKSERQNAIDYCKQIADMLAEVGGYTMIVAPSPVGKMYPLAPAEEEQKWAIENIQKVGEYAADVGVNISIEPWNRYETYFINRLDQAVDILDQLNLSNAGIHGDTFHMAIDEKNIADAYKKTGSKLNHTHMADSNRAAPGQGHTDFIPILQTLKDINFSGYVTMELIPAASDPFACI
;
A
#
# COMPACT_ATOMS: atom_id res chain seq x y z
N MET A 1 6.90 3.24 -22.41
CA MET A 1 7.25 3.18 -20.97
C MET A 1 7.01 1.75 -20.53
N ASN A 2 7.98 1.10 -19.93
CA ASN A 2 7.80 -0.22 -19.30
C ASN A 2 7.51 0.02 -17.83
N PHE A 3 6.43 -0.54 -17.31
CA PHE A 3 6.15 -0.53 -15.89
C PHE A 3 7.15 -1.43 -15.15
N LYS A 4 7.39 -1.12 -13.88
CA LYS A 4 8.06 -2.02 -12.94
C LYS A 4 6.98 -2.80 -12.21
N TYR A 5 7.07 -4.13 -12.24
CA TYR A 5 6.09 -5.00 -11.61
C TYR A 5 6.61 -5.56 -10.29
N SER A 6 5.75 -5.56 -9.29
CA SER A 6 6.01 -6.14 -7.98
C SER A 6 4.92 -7.12 -7.59
N TYR A 7 5.21 -7.98 -6.63
CA TYR A 7 4.25 -8.93 -6.08
C TYR A 7 4.20 -8.83 -4.55
N ASN A 8 2.98 -8.66 -4.00
CA ASN A 8 2.73 -8.65 -2.57
C ASN A 8 2.65 -10.08 -2.03
N THR A 9 3.39 -10.36 -0.96
CA THR A 9 3.56 -11.70 -0.41
C THR A 9 2.65 -12.02 0.76
N ILE A 10 1.61 -11.23 1.00
CA ILE A 10 0.71 -11.39 2.16
C ILE A 10 0.13 -12.81 2.29
N VAL A 11 -0.20 -13.45 1.17
CA VAL A 11 -0.75 -14.81 1.16
C VAL A 11 0.30 -15.90 1.38
N TYR A 12 1.57 -15.56 1.40
CA TYR A 12 2.70 -16.47 1.55
C TYR A 12 3.48 -16.29 2.85
N THR A 13 2.97 -15.51 3.81
CA THR A 13 3.67 -15.19 5.07
C THR A 13 4.06 -16.41 5.93
N GLY A 14 3.47 -17.57 5.67
CA GLY A 14 3.83 -18.83 6.32
C GLY A 14 4.94 -19.62 5.64
N GLU A 15 5.46 -19.14 4.49
CA GLU A 15 6.55 -19.78 3.74
C GLU A 15 7.90 -19.15 4.07
N ASP A 16 8.97 -19.92 3.86
CA ASP A 16 10.33 -19.39 3.90
C ASP A 16 10.50 -18.25 2.88
N TYR A 17 11.16 -17.17 3.29
CA TYR A 17 11.33 -15.98 2.45
C TYR A 17 12.10 -16.28 1.15
N SER A 18 13.05 -17.21 1.19
CA SER A 18 13.81 -17.62 -0.01
C SER A 18 12.92 -18.24 -1.08
N ILE A 19 11.88 -18.96 -0.66
CA ILE A 19 10.88 -19.54 -1.58
C ILE A 19 10.02 -18.43 -2.20
N GLN A 20 9.56 -17.47 -1.40
CA GLN A 20 8.77 -16.35 -1.87
C GLN A 20 9.55 -15.52 -2.91
N ALA A 21 10.78 -15.12 -2.58
CA ALA A 21 11.65 -14.32 -3.46
C ALA A 21 11.99 -15.05 -4.77
N SER A 22 12.33 -16.33 -4.68
CA SER A 22 12.62 -17.15 -5.86
C SER A 22 11.40 -17.29 -6.77
N ARG A 23 10.21 -17.44 -6.20
CA ARG A 23 8.94 -17.49 -6.95
C ARG A 23 8.71 -16.18 -7.70
N VAL A 24 8.78 -15.04 -7.00
CA VAL A 24 8.61 -13.72 -7.59
C VAL A 24 9.57 -13.49 -8.75
N ALA A 25 10.86 -13.80 -8.57
CA ALA A 25 11.87 -13.70 -9.62
C ALA A 25 11.60 -14.62 -10.82
N ASN A 26 11.22 -15.88 -10.57
CA ASN A 26 10.96 -16.88 -11.62
C ASN A 26 9.76 -16.53 -12.50
N TYR A 27 8.78 -15.79 -11.97
CA TYR A 27 7.65 -15.29 -12.75
C TYR A 27 7.92 -13.93 -13.42
N GLY A 28 9.13 -13.40 -13.31
CA GLY A 28 9.58 -12.23 -14.07
C GLY A 28 9.17 -10.89 -13.46
N TYR A 29 8.87 -10.84 -12.17
CA TYR A 29 8.66 -9.59 -11.46
C TYR A 29 9.99 -8.89 -11.19
N ASP A 30 9.97 -7.56 -11.20
CA ASP A 30 11.15 -6.72 -10.90
C ASP A 30 11.40 -6.59 -9.40
N ALA A 31 10.34 -6.75 -8.60
CA ALA A 31 10.35 -6.46 -7.17
C ALA A 31 9.37 -7.31 -6.37
N ILE A 32 9.57 -7.31 -5.06
CA ILE A 32 8.72 -7.94 -4.06
C ILE A 32 8.20 -6.89 -3.08
N GLU A 33 6.93 -6.98 -2.68
CA GLU A 33 6.36 -6.18 -1.61
C GLU A 33 6.25 -7.03 -0.34
N LEU A 34 6.79 -6.50 0.77
CA LEU A 34 6.81 -7.19 2.05
C LEU A 34 5.58 -6.83 2.90
N VAL A 35 5.18 -7.75 3.76
CA VAL A 35 4.16 -7.49 4.77
C VAL A 35 4.76 -6.68 5.91
N GLY A 36 4.04 -5.67 6.40
CA GLY A 36 4.45 -4.74 7.43
C GLY A 36 4.46 -5.34 8.85
N GLU A 37 5.15 -6.46 9.01
CA GLU A 37 5.40 -7.10 10.30
C GLU A 37 6.90 -7.38 10.43
N PRO A 38 7.69 -6.44 11.00
CA PRO A 38 9.15 -6.52 11.03
C PRO A 38 9.71 -7.81 11.61
N ASP A 39 9.02 -8.38 12.61
CA ASP A 39 9.43 -9.61 13.29
C ASP A 39 9.42 -10.86 12.38
N LEU A 40 8.79 -10.77 11.20
CA LEU A 40 8.79 -11.86 10.20
C LEU A 40 10.11 -11.96 9.42
N TYR A 41 10.98 -10.95 9.50
CA TYR A 41 12.11 -10.82 8.58
C TYR A 41 13.45 -10.63 9.29
N ASN A 42 14.47 -11.31 8.76
CA ASN A 42 15.87 -10.94 8.96
C ASN A 42 16.31 -10.05 7.79
N PHE A 43 16.43 -8.74 7.98
CA PHE A 43 16.66 -7.79 6.89
C PHE A 43 17.96 -8.03 6.12
N LYS A 44 19.04 -8.50 6.80
CA LYS A 44 20.29 -8.87 6.13
C LYS A 44 20.11 -10.07 5.20
N GLU A 45 19.31 -11.03 5.63
CA GLU A 45 18.97 -12.22 4.85
C GLU A 45 18.06 -11.86 3.67
N VAL A 46 17.04 -11.00 3.90
CA VAL A 46 16.17 -10.44 2.85
C VAL A 46 17.03 -9.78 1.75
N ASN A 47 17.93 -8.90 2.12
CA ASN A 47 18.79 -8.19 1.17
C ASN A 47 19.68 -9.15 0.36
N LYS A 48 20.24 -10.16 1.03
CA LYS A 48 21.06 -11.18 0.36
C LYS A 48 20.24 -12.02 -0.62
N ILE A 49 19.09 -12.54 -0.18
CA ILE A 49 18.21 -13.37 -1.01
C ILE A 49 17.73 -12.60 -2.23
N ASN A 50 17.33 -11.33 -2.05
CA ASN A 50 16.87 -10.49 -3.14
C ASN A 50 17.99 -10.23 -4.16
N ALA A 51 19.20 -9.95 -3.70
CA ALA A 51 20.35 -9.78 -4.59
C ALA A 51 20.67 -11.08 -5.36
N ASP A 52 20.62 -12.22 -4.72
CA ASP A 52 20.85 -13.53 -5.34
C ASP A 52 19.78 -13.86 -6.41
N ASN A 53 18.54 -13.33 -6.26
CA ASN A 53 17.44 -13.52 -7.21
C ASN A 53 17.29 -12.38 -8.22
N GLY A 54 18.06 -11.28 -8.10
CA GLY A 54 18.00 -10.14 -9.02
C GLY A 54 16.73 -9.30 -8.89
N ILE A 55 16.06 -9.31 -7.74
CA ILE A 55 14.90 -8.49 -7.42
C ILE A 55 15.22 -7.48 -6.31
N VAL A 56 14.33 -6.49 -6.13
CA VAL A 56 14.42 -5.50 -5.05
C VAL A 56 13.14 -5.48 -4.22
N VAL A 57 13.16 -4.84 -3.05
CA VAL A 57 11.93 -4.53 -2.33
C VAL A 57 11.30 -3.29 -2.97
N SER A 58 10.05 -3.37 -3.42
CA SER A 58 9.31 -2.20 -3.91
C SER A 58 8.76 -1.35 -2.79
N SER A 59 8.14 -2.02 -1.82
CA SER A 59 7.27 -1.39 -0.84
C SER A 59 7.02 -2.29 0.35
N ILE A 60 6.42 -1.71 1.39
CA ILE A 60 5.88 -2.48 2.51
C ILE A 60 4.38 -2.21 2.61
N CYS A 61 3.59 -3.29 2.52
CA CYS A 61 2.16 -3.27 2.82
C CYS A 61 1.98 -3.26 4.34
N SER A 62 1.73 -2.09 4.90
CA SER A 62 1.54 -1.94 6.34
C SER A 62 0.20 -2.52 6.79
N ILE A 63 0.20 -3.16 7.94
CA ILE A 63 -0.99 -3.84 8.48
C ILE A 63 -1.65 -2.99 9.56
N PHE A 64 -2.78 -2.38 9.24
CA PHE A 64 -3.54 -1.57 10.17
C PHE A 64 -4.67 -2.38 10.81
N THR A 65 -4.51 -2.71 12.08
CA THR A 65 -5.49 -3.37 12.94
C THR A 65 -6.14 -2.37 13.88
N ALA A 66 -7.12 -2.80 14.69
CA ALA A 66 -7.82 -1.94 15.64
C ALA A 66 -6.89 -1.18 16.63
N LYS A 67 -5.69 -1.71 16.89
CA LYS A 67 -4.67 -1.05 17.74
C LYS A 67 -3.71 -0.14 16.97
N ARG A 68 -3.86 -0.03 15.66
CA ARG A 68 -3.03 0.78 14.76
C ARG A 68 -3.92 1.76 14.00
N ASP A 69 -4.63 2.62 14.74
CA ASP A 69 -5.62 3.57 14.23
C ASP A 69 -5.12 5.00 14.41
N LEU A 70 -4.71 5.66 13.32
CA LEU A 70 -4.19 7.04 13.32
C LEU A 70 -5.27 8.07 13.65
N VAL A 71 -6.55 7.68 13.61
CA VAL A 71 -7.70 8.57 13.86
C VAL A 71 -8.56 8.11 15.05
N HIS A 72 -7.99 7.32 15.97
CA HIS A 72 -8.66 6.89 17.19
C HIS A 72 -8.86 8.05 18.17
N PRO A 73 -9.99 8.14 18.93
CA PRO A 73 -10.17 9.20 19.95
C PRO A 73 -9.15 9.12 21.09
N ASP A 74 -8.73 7.91 21.48
CA ASP A 74 -7.65 7.74 22.45
C ASP A 74 -6.29 8.07 21.83
N LYS A 75 -5.60 9.04 22.46
CA LYS A 75 -4.26 9.48 22.03
C LYS A 75 -3.23 8.36 22.10
N SER A 76 -3.37 7.43 23.05
CA SER A 76 -2.42 6.31 23.21
C SER A 76 -2.51 5.35 22.02
N GLU A 77 -3.71 5.07 21.51
CA GLU A 77 -3.91 4.24 20.31
C GLU A 77 -3.35 4.92 19.06
N ARG A 78 -3.53 6.24 18.91
CA ARG A 78 -2.89 6.99 17.83
C ARG A 78 -1.36 6.95 17.93
N GLN A 79 -0.81 7.03 19.14
CA GLN A 79 0.64 6.94 19.34
C GLN A 79 1.16 5.55 18.97
N ASN A 80 0.47 4.48 19.35
CA ASN A 80 0.80 3.11 18.96
C ASN A 80 0.85 2.96 17.43
N ALA A 81 -0.11 3.56 16.72
CA ALA A 81 -0.14 3.56 15.26
C ALA A 81 1.05 4.32 14.65
N ILE A 82 1.41 5.48 15.21
CA ILE A 82 2.58 6.25 14.79
C ILE A 82 3.88 5.46 15.03
N ASP A 83 4.02 4.83 16.20
CA ASP A 83 5.22 4.07 16.55
C ASP A 83 5.37 2.83 15.66
N TYR A 84 4.26 2.18 15.32
CA TYR A 84 4.24 1.13 14.31
C TYR A 84 4.70 1.65 12.93
N CYS A 85 4.16 2.77 12.46
CA CYS A 85 4.58 3.35 11.18
C CYS A 85 6.08 3.68 11.15
N LYS A 86 6.66 4.13 12.28
CA LYS A 86 8.10 4.37 12.38
C LYS A 86 8.90 3.08 12.24
N GLN A 87 8.46 1.99 12.89
CA GLN A 87 9.09 0.68 12.72
C GLN A 87 9.06 0.20 11.27
N ILE A 88 7.95 0.47 10.55
CA ILE A 88 7.84 0.15 9.13
C ILE A 88 8.77 1.03 8.28
N ALA A 89 8.90 2.30 8.59
CA ALA A 89 9.86 3.19 7.91
C ALA A 89 11.31 2.71 8.10
N ASP A 90 11.70 2.32 9.32
CA ASP A 90 13.01 1.75 9.61
C ASP A 90 13.23 0.43 8.84
N MET A 91 12.24 -0.46 8.85
CA MET A 91 12.27 -1.70 8.07
C MET A 91 12.48 -1.42 6.58
N LEU A 92 11.72 -0.47 6.01
CA LEU A 92 11.81 -0.12 4.59
C LEU A 92 13.19 0.44 4.24
N ALA A 93 13.75 1.29 5.10
CA ALA A 93 15.11 1.84 4.93
C ALA A 93 16.17 0.74 4.95
N GLU A 94 16.07 -0.21 5.88
CA GLU A 94 17.03 -1.34 6.02
C GLU A 94 16.98 -2.29 4.80
N VAL A 95 15.82 -2.48 4.19
CA VAL A 95 15.68 -3.35 3.00
C VAL A 95 15.79 -2.58 1.67
N GLY A 96 16.02 -1.27 1.71
CA GLY A 96 16.22 -0.44 0.52
C GLY A 96 14.99 -0.28 -0.36
N GLY A 97 13.80 -0.34 0.22
CA GLY A 97 12.54 -0.21 -0.51
C GLY A 97 12.17 1.24 -0.83
N TYR A 98 11.12 1.43 -1.65
CA TYR A 98 10.75 2.75 -2.17
C TYR A 98 9.70 3.46 -1.31
N THR A 99 8.62 2.77 -0.91
CA THR A 99 7.51 3.39 -0.18
C THR A 99 6.84 2.43 0.80
N MET A 100 6.28 2.96 1.88
CA MET A 100 5.38 2.22 2.77
C MET A 100 3.94 2.70 2.60
N ILE A 101 2.99 1.78 2.71
CA ILE A 101 1.57 2.09 2.60
C ILE A 101 1.07 2.55 3.97
N VAL A 102 0.29 3.65 3.98
CA VAL A 102 -0.31 4.21 5.19
C VAL A 102 -1.81 4.35 5.00
N ALA A 103 -2.57 3.52 5.71
CA ALA A 103 -4.01 3.69 5.83
C ALA A 103 -4.35 4.48 7.11
N PRO A 104 -5.15 5.56 7.03
CA PRO A 104 -5.45 6.40 8.21
C PRO A 104 -6.25 5.68 9.29
N SER A 105 -7.08 4.71 8.90
CA SER A 105 -7.95 3.97 9.80
C SER A 105 -7.84 2.46 9.56
N PRO A 106 -8.03 1.61 10.59
CA PRO A 106 -7.86 0.17 10.46
C PRO A 106 -9.02 -0.53 9.75
N VAL A 107 -8.75 -1.72 9.24
CA VAL A 107 -9.79 -2.66 8.79
C VAL A 107 -10.74 -2.98 9.94
N GLY A 108 -12.06 -3.00 9.63
CA GLY A 108 -13.13 -3.26 10.59
C GLY A 108 -13.67 -2.02 11.29
N LYS A 109 -13.09 -0.83 11.10
CA LYS A 109 -13.65 0.43 11.61
C LYS A 109 -14.74 0.95 10.69
N MET A 110 -15.98 0.57 10.97
CA MET A 110 -17.15 0.81 10.09
C MET A 110 -17.91 2.10 10.36
N TYR A 111 -17.56 2.85 11.43
CA TYR A 111 -18.21 4.10 11.82
C TYR A 111 -17.23 4.98 12.61
N PRO A 112 -17.47 6.31 12.63
CA PRO A 112 -16.64 7.24 13.38
C PRO A 112 -16.77 7.01 14.88
N LEU A 113 -15.65 7.16 15.59
CA LEU A 113 -15.60 7.10 17.06
C LEU A 113 -15.53 8.51 17.67
N ALA A 114 -15.40 9.55 16.85
CA ALA A 114 -15.38 10.96 17.21
C ALA A 114 -16.05 11.77 16.09
N PRO A 115 -16.28 13.10 16.30
CA PRO A 115 -16.73 13.98 15.22
C PRO A 115 -15.79 13.91 14.01
N ALA A 116 -16.36 13.89 12.80
CA ALA A 116 -15.61 13.73 11.56
C ALA A 116 -14.45 14.75 11.40
N GLU A 117 -14.69 15.98 11.83
CA GLU A 117 -13.68 17.06 11.81
C GLU A 117 -12.47 16.75 12.71
N GLU A 118 -12.71 16.12 13.87
CA GLU A 118 -11.64 15.74 14.78
C GLU A 118 -10.83 14.55 14.21
N GLU A 119 -11.49 13.54 13.65
CA GLU A 119 -10.77 12.43 13.02
C GLU A 119 -9.98 12.88 11.80
N GLN A 120 -10.52 13.80 10.99
CA GLN A 120 -9.80 14.40 9.87
C GLN A 120 -8.54 15.16 10.35
N LYS A 121 -8.67 15.95 11.40
CA LYS A 121 -7.54 16.65 12.02
C LYS A 121 -6.47 15.68 12.52
N TRP A 122 -6.87 14.61 13.20
CA TRP A 122 -5.91 13.59 13.68
C TRP A 122 -5.23 12.85 12.54
N ALA A 123 -5.94 12.58 11.43
CA ALA A 123 -5.34 11.99 10.24
C ALA A 123 -4.20 12.87 9.73
N ILE A 124 -4.46 14.16 9.51
CA ILE A 124 -3.47 15.11 9.00
C ILE A 124 -2.27 15.21 9.96
N GLU A 125 -2.53 15.45 11.27
CA GLU A 125 -1.47 15.60 12.27
C GLU A 125 -0.59 14.36 12.40
N ASN A 126 -1.18 13.16 12.34
CA ASN A 126 -0.44 11.93 12.60
C ASN A 126 0.25 11.40 11.33
N ILE A 127 -0.36 11.55 10.14
CA ILE A 127 0.32 11.26 8.87
C ILE A 127 1.48 12.23 8.65
N GLN A 128 1.35 13.52 9.03
CA GLN A 128 2.46 14.48 9.00
C GLN A 128 3.66 13.98 9.82
N LYS A 129 3.44 13.53 11.06
CA LYS A 129 4.50 12.97 11.92
C LYS A 129 5.15 11.71 11.36
N VAL A 130 4.32 10.83 10.79
CA VAL A 130 4.81 9.61 10.13
C VAL A 130 5.67 9.95 8.92
N GLY A 131 5.20 10.88 8.07
CA GLY A 131 5.93 11.30 6.87
C GLY A 131 7.21 12.05 7.17
N GLU A 132 7.25 12.89 8.21
CA GLU A 132 8.48 13.55 8.68
C GLU A 132 9.52 12.52 9.12
N TYR A 133 9.13 11.55 9.94
CA TYR A 133 10.04 10.47 10.33
C TYR A 133 10.52 9.63 9.14
N ALA A 134 9.61 9.28 8.24
CA ALA A 134 9.95 8.54 7.02
C ALA A 134 10.96 9.32 6.15
N ALA A 135 10.81 10.66 6.05
CA ALA A 135 11.78 11.52 5.35
C ALA A 135 13.17 11.50 6.01
N ASP A 136 13.22 11.53 7.35
CA ASP A 136 14.48 11.48 8.12
C ASP A 136 15.27 10.18 7.86
N VAL A 137 14.58 9.06 7.62
CA VAL A 137 15.22 7.77 7.27
C VAL A 137 15.28 7.51 5.75
N GLY A 138 14.87 8.49 4.93
CA GLY A 138 15.03 8.47 3.47
C GLY A 138 14.01 7.65 2.69
N VAL A 139 12.81 7.42 3.24
CA VAL A 139 11.75 6.64 2.58
C VAL A 139 10.48 7.45 2.31
N ASN A 140 9.66 6.97 1.38
CA ASN A 140 8.39 7.60 1.03
C ASN A 140 7.21 6.93 1.76
N ILE A 141 6.09 7.66 1.83
CA ILE A 141 4.80 7.13 2.26
C ILE A 141 3.78 7.22 1.14
N SER A 142 2.83 6.30 1.11
CA SER A 142 1.71 6.26 0.16
C SER A 142 0.39 6.13 0.93
N ILE A 143 -0.47 7.15 0.87
CA ILE A 143 -1.76 7.15 1.57
C ILE A 143 -2.75 6.32 0.77
N GLU A 144 -3.32 5.31 1.40
CA GLU A 144 -4.24 4.38 0.78
C GLU A 144 -5.67 4.52 1.29
N PRO A 145 -6.65 4.81 0.42
CA PRO A 145 -8.06 4.61 0.67
C PRO A 145 -8.43 3.11 0.57
N TRP A 146 -9.18 2.62 1.54
CA TRP A 146 -9.76 1.28 1.49
C TRP A 146 -11.26 1.32 1.22
N ASN A 147 -11.82 0.26 0.65
CA ASN A 147 -13.23 0.20 0.33
C ASN A 147 -14.13 0.28 1.58
N ARG A 148 -15.39 0.69 1.38
CA ARG A 148 -16.40 0.93 2.43
C ARG A 148 -16.78 -0.31 3.25
N TYR A 149 -16.42 -1.51 2.82
CA TYR A 149 -16.66 -2.74 3.56
C TYR A 149 -15.52 -3.06 4.54
N GLU A 150 -14.40 -2.35 4.41
CA GLU A 150 -13.23 -2.49 5.30
C GLU A 150 -13.08 -1.31 6.24
N THR A 151 -13.33 -0.07 5.78
CA THR A 151 -13.33 1.12 6.64
C THR A 151 -14.29 2.19 6.12
N TYR A 152 -14.72 3.08 7.02
CA TYR A 152 -15.59 4.20 6.64
C TYR A 152 -14.83 5.48 6.28
N PHE A 153 -13.54 5.63 6.69
CA PHE A 153 -12.91 6.94 6.82
C PHE A 153 -12.57 7.59 5.48
N ILE A 154 -11.75 6.95 4.64
CA ILE A 154 -11.52 7.35 3.24
C ILE A 154 -11.64 6.14 2.33
N ASN A 155 -12.41 6.28 1.25
CA ASN A 155 -12.74 5.18 0.34
C ASN A 155 -12.40 5.48 -1.12
N ARG A 156 -12.02 6.74 -1.45
CA ARG A 156 -11.68 7.17 -2.80
C ARG A 156 -10.39 7.96 -2.84
N LEU A 157 -9.74 7.98 -3.99
CA LEU A 157 -8.47 8.69 -4.18
C LEU A 157 -8.62 10.21 -3.95
N ASP A 158 -9.76 10.83 -4.32
CA ASP A 158 -9.99 12.25 -4.08
C ASP A 158 -9.95 12.61 -2.59
N GLN A 159 -10.47 11.75 -1.71
CA GLN A 159 -10.41 11.96 -0.26
C GLN A 159 -8.97 11.84 0.28
N ALA A 160 -8.16 10.92 -0.27
CA ALA A 160 -6.76 10.82 0.09
C ALA A 160 -5.94 12.03 -0.42
N VAL A 161 -6.28 12.53 -1.61
CA VAL A 161 -5.69 13.77 -2.16
C VAL A 161 -6.01 14.96 -1.27
N ASP A 162 -7.25 15.08 -0.77
CA ASP A 162 -7.65 16.15 0.16
C ASP A 162 -6.84 16.14 1.47
N ILE A 163 -6.43 14.94 1.95
CA ILE A 163 -5.51 14.83 3.09
C ILE A 163 -4.10 15.23 2.66
N LEU A 164 -3.58 14.66 1.58
CA LEU A 164 -2.23 14.92 1.08
C LEU A 164 -1.97 16.41 0.85
N ASP A 165 -2.95 17.13 0.31
CA ASP A 165 -2.83 18.57 0.02
C ASP A 165 -2.74 19.46 1.27
N GLN A 166 -3.06 18.90 2.44
CA GLN A 166 -2.92 19.59 3.73
C GLN A 166 -1.61 19.22 4.45
N LEU A 167 -0.83 18.27 3.91
CA LEU A 167 0.46 17.88 4.45
C LEU A 167 1.58 18.75 3.87
N ASN A 168 2.61 19.01 4.68
CA ASN A 168 3.83 19.68 4.22
C ASN A 168 4.95 18.63 4.06
N LEU A 169 4.76 17.68 3.13
CA LEU A 169 5.66 16.55 2.90
C LEU A 169 6.01 16.43 1.42
N SER A 170 7.28 16.29 1.11
CA SER A 170 7.77 16.03 -0.26
C SER A 170 7.92 14.55 -0.58
N ASN A 171 7.88 13.68 0.45
CA ASN A 171 8.02 12.23 0.37
C ASN A 171 6.68 11.48 0.53
N ALA A 172 5.56 12.17 0.43
CA ALA A 172 4.23 11.57 0.50
C ALA A 172 3.56 11.55 -0.87
N GLY A 173 2.78 10.50 -1.13
CA GLY A 173 1.96 10.34 -2.31
C GLY A 173 0.70 9.53 -2.02
N ILE A 174 0.01 9.17 -3.08
CA ILE A 174 -1.24 8.41 -3.04
C ILE A 174 -1.00 6.99 -3.54
N HIS A 175 -1.56 6.04 -2.83
CA HIS A 175 -1.70 4.66 -3.26
C HIS A 175 -3.10 4.43 -3.85
N GLY A 176 -3.18 3.78 -5.01
CA GLY A 176 -4.44 3.37 -5.60
C GLY A 176 -4.49 1.84 -5.74
N ASP A 177 -5.42 1.19 -5.07
CA ASP A 177 -5.66 -0.24 -5.23
C ASP A 177 -6.92 -0.47 -6.07
N THR A 178 -6.76 -1.13 -7.21
CA THR A 178 -7.86 -1.34 -8.16
C THR A 178 -9.01 -2.16 -7.59
N PHE A 179 -8.76 -3.05 -6.62
CA PHE A 179 -9.83 -3.77 -5.93
C PHE A 179 -10.68 -2.84 -5.07
N HIS A 180 -10.05 -2.02 -4.22
CA HIS A 180 -10.77 -1.04 -3.42
C HIS A 180 -11.51 -0.02 -4.31
N MET A 181 -10.84 0.44 -5.36
CA MET A 181 -11.40 1.38 -6.33
C MET A 181 -12.57 0.79 -7.12
N ALA A 182 -12.56 -0.51 -7.43
CA ALA A 182 -13.68 -1.17 -8.13
C ALA A 182 -15.00 -1.11 -7.35
N ILE A 183 -14.94 -0.94 -6.03
CA ILE A 183 -16.10 -0.83 -5.15
C ILE A 183 -16.56 0.63 -5.01
N ASP A 184 -15.62 1.58 -4.88
CA ASP A 184 -15.94 2.94 -4.45
C ASP A 184 -15.73 4.02 -5.51
N GLU A 185 -14.89 3.80 -6.52
CA GLU A 185 -14.70 4.75 -7.61
C GLU A 185 -15.73 4.55 -8.73
N LYS A 186 -16.23 5.65 -9.25
CA LYS A 186 -17.13 5.60 -10.42
C LYS A 186 -16.41 5.11 -11.68
N ASN A 187 -15.13 5.47 -11.81
CA ASN A 187 -14.24 5.07 -12.90
C ASN A 187 -12.80 5.13 -12.40
N ILE A 188 -12.11 3.99 -12.41
CA ILE A 188 -10.74 3.86 -11.89
C ILE A 188 -9.74 4.69 -12.71
N ALA A 189 -9.83 4.62 -14.05
CA ALA A 189 -8.93 5.38 -14.93
C ALA A 189 -9.06 6.90 -14.73
N ASP A 190 -10.30 7.39 -14.60
CA ASP A 190 -10.55 8.81 -14.31
C ASP A 190 -10.01 9.23 -12.94
N ALA A 191 -10.14 8.37 -11.93
CA ALA A 191 -9.61 8.63 -10.59
C ALA A 191 -8.08 8.73 -10.64
N TYR A 192 -7.38 7.79 -11.28
CA TYR A 192 -5.93 7.86 -11.50
C TYR A 192 -5.51 9.11 -12.28
N LYS A 193 -6.25 9.44 -13.35
CA LYS A 193 -5.98 10.64 -14.15
C LYS A 193 -6.05 11.93 -13.32
N LYS A 194 -7.04 12.03 -12.43
CA LYS A 194 -7.20 13.19 -11.53
C LYS A 194 -6.12 13.25 -10.46
N THR A 195 -5.73 12.10 -9.93
CA THR A 195 -4.63 11.99 -8.96
C THR A 195 -3.30 12.40 -9.58
N GLY A 196 -3.08 12.05 -10.85
CA GLY A 196 -1.94 12.50 -11.65
C GLY A 196 -0.60 12.16 -11.00
N SER A 197 0.31 13.15 -10.92
CA SER A 197 1.66 12.98 -10.36
C SER A 197 1.70 12.72 -8.84
N LYS A 198 0.59 12.85 -8.12
CA LYS A 198 0.49 12.50 -6.70
C LYS A 198 0.43 10.97 -6.50
N LEU A 199 0.06 10.21 -7.53
CA LEU A 199 0.07 8.74 -7.47
C LEU A 199 1.52 8.25 -7.46
N ASN A 200 1.96 7.58 -6.39
CA ASN A 200 3.32 7.08 -6.25
C ASN A 200 3.40 5.55 -6.10
N HIS A 201 2.28 4.88 -5.82
CA HIS A 201 2.19 3.41 -5.75
C HIS A 201 0.82 2.92 -6.21
N THR A 202 0.73 1.67 -6.68
CA THR A 202 -0.55 1.06 -7.04
C THR A 202 -0.56 -0.44 -6.80
N HIS A 203 -1.65 -0.93 -6.22
CA HIS A 203 -2.00 -2.34 -6.21
C HIS A 203 -2.94 -2.67 -7.37
N MET A 204 -2.69 -3.80 -8.01
CA MET A 204 -3.58 -4.35 -9.02
C MET A 204 -4.10 -5.71 -8.58
N ALA A 205 -5.41 -5.76 -8.45
CA ALA A 205 -6.21 -6.96 -8.35
C ALA A 205 -7.52 -6.73 -9.09
N ASP A 206 -8.16 -7.79 -9.55
CA ASP A 206 -9.46 -7.67 -10.18
C ASP A 206 -10.58 -7.37 -9.14
N SER A 207 -11.77 -7.09 -9.58
CA SER A 207 -12.93 -6.72 -8.75
C SER A 207 -13.31 -7.76 -7.67
N ASN A 208 -12.80 -8.97 -7.79
CA ASN A 208 -12.98 -10.08 -6.85
C ASN A 208 -11.70 -10.42 -6.05
N ARG A 209 -10.70 -9.52 -6.06
CA ARG A 209 -9.36 -9.68 -5.44
C ARG A 209 -8.50 -10.79 -6.09
N ALA A 210 -8.94 -11.38 -7.19
CA ALA A 210 -8.16 -12.32 -7.98
C ALA A 210 -7.18 -11.59 -8.94
N ALA A 211 -6.41 -12.36 -9.72
CA ALA A 211 -5.50 -11.79 -10.71
C ALA A 211 -6.26 -10.98 -11.79
N PRO A 212 -5.65 -9.90 -12.33
CA PRO A 212 -6.22 -9.13 -13.43
C PRO A 212 -6.70 -10.02 -14.59
N GLY A 213 -7.96 -9.82 -15.00
CA GLY A 213 -8.63 -10.61 -16.02
C GLY A 213 -9.47 -11.78 -15.49
N GLN A 214 -9.51 -11.99 -14.18
CA GLN A 214 -10.34 -13.02 -13.54
C GLN A 214 -11.63 -12.46 -12.90
N GLY A 215 -11.90 -11.18 -13.05
CA GLY A 215 -13.09 -10.48 -12.57
C GLY A 215 -13.72 -9.60 -13.64
N HIS A 216 -14.18 -8.41 -13.25
CA HIS A 216 -14.92 -7.50 -14.11
C HIS A 216 -14.19 -6.18 -14.41
N THR A 217 -12.96 -6.00 -13.90
CA THR A 217 -12.20 -4.77 -14.10
C THR A 217 -11.60 -4.72 -15.50
N ASP A 218 -11.85 -3.64 -16.25
CA ASP A 218 -11.14 -3.37 -17.51
C ASP A 218 -9.82 -2.68 -17.22
N PHE A 219 -8.71 -3.44 -17.32
CA PHE A 219 -7.36 -2.94 -17.08
C PHE A 219 -6.76 -2.14 -18.23
N ILE A 220 -7.32 -2.23 -19.44
CA ILE A 220 -6.75 -1.51 -20.62
C ILE A 220 -6.75 0.01 -20.39
N PRO A 221 -7.89 0.67 -20.07
CA PRO A 221 -7.89 2.11 -19.80
C PRO A 221 -7.10 2.49 -18.55
N ILE A 222 -7.03 1.63 -17.54
CA ILE A 222 -6.25 1.85 -16.33
C ILE A 222 -4.75 1.94 -16.67
N LEU A 223 -4.21 0.92 -17.35
CA LEU A 223 -2.80 0.89 -17.76
C LEU A 223 -2.45 2.01 -18.73
N GLN A 224 -3.38 2.37 -19.65
CA GLN A 224 -3.17 3.51 -20.52
C GLN A 224 -3.09 4.82 -19.73
N THR A 225 -3.96 5.01 -18.75
CA THR A 225 -3.93 6.20 -17.88
C THR A 225 -2.63 6.29 -17.09
N LEU A 226 -2.14 5.18 -16.52
CA LEU A 226 -0.85 5.17 -15.82
C LEU A 226 0.31 5.59 -16.73
N LYS A 227 0.28 5.21 -18.02
CA LYS A 227 1.24 5.70 -19.02
C LYS A 227 1.08 7.20 -19.28
N ASP A 228 -0.15 7.67 -19.45
CA ASP A 228 -0.45 9.06 -19.80
C ASP A 228 -0.05 10.03 -18.67
N ILE A 229 -0.18 9.63 -17.42
CA ILE A 229 0.28 10.42 -16.25
C ILE A 229 1.78 10.26 -15.96
N ASN A 230 2.52 9.48 -16.76
CA ASN A 230 3.93 9.15 -16.54
C ASN A 230 4.19 8.50 -15.17
N PHE A 231 3.33 7.58 -14.76
CA PHE A 231 3.51 6.85 -13.50
C PHE A 231 4.87 6.15 -13.45
N SER A 232 5.64 6.40 -12.40
CA SER A 232 7.00 5.89 -12.23
C SER A 232 7.18 4.93 -11.04
N GLY A 233 6.12 4.72 -10.25
CA GLY A 233 6.09 3.78 -9.14
C GLY A 233 6.03 2.32 -9.58
N TYR A 234 5.78 1.44 -8.62
CA TYR A 234 5.58 0.02 -8.88
C TYR A 234 4.10 -0.31 -9.09
N VAL A 235 3.85 -1.23 -10.03
CA VAL A 235 2.57 -1.87 -10.24
C VAL A 235 2.63 -3.21 -9.50
N THR A 236 2.07 -3.26 -8.31
CA THR A 236 2.18 -4.41 -7.43
C THR A 236 0.91 -5.27 -7.50
N MET A 237 1.07 -6.56 -7.71
CA MET A 237 -0.04 -7.52 -7.64
C MET A 237 -0.30 -7.87 -6.18
N GLU A 238 -1.47 -7.48 -5.66
CA GLU A 238 -1.93 -7.87 -4.33
C GLU A 238 -3.20 -8.71 -4.44
N LEU A 239 -3.02 -10.01 -4.47
CA LEU A 239 -4.04 -10.98 -4.84
C LEU A 239 -4.40 -11.87 -3.67
N ILE A 240 -5.69 -12.24 -3.57
CA ILE A 240 -6.17 -13.25 -2.63
C ILE A 240 -6.83 -14.35 -3.46
N PRO A 241 -6.29 -15.58 -3.44
CA PRO A 241 -6.85 -16.68 -4.21
C PRO A 241 -8.26 -17.04 -3.72
N ALA A 242 -9.17 -17.30 -4.66
CA ALA A 242 -10.55 -17.68 -4.37
C ALA A 242 -10.70 -19.12 -3.84
N ALA A 243 -9.65 -19.92 -3.94
CA ALA A 243 -9.60 -21.34 -3.53
C ALA A 243 -8.53 -21.56 -2.45
N SER A 244 -8.49 -22.78 -1.92
CA SER A 244 -7.45 -23.22 -0.97
C SER A 244 -6.06 -23.34 -1.59
N ASP A 245 -5.90 -23.07 -2.88
CA ASP A 245 -4.61 -23.08 -3.58
C ASP A 245 -4.05 -21.64 -3.70
N PRO A 246 -3.05 -21.28 -2.88
CA PRO A 246 -2.43 -19.97 -2.94
C PRO A 246 -1.65 -19.72 -4.23
N PHE A 247 -1.33 -20.77 -5.00
CA PHE A 247 -0.61 -20.66 -6.28
C PHE A 247 -1.52 -20.33 -7.46
N ALA A 248 -2.85 -20.38 -7.28
CA ALA A 248 -3.81 -20.02 -8.33
C ALA A 248 -3.77 -18.55 -8.76
N CYS A 249 -3.01 -17.70 -8.06
CA CYS A 249 -2.88 -16.26 -8.33
C CYS A 249 -1.56 -15.86 -9.00
N ILE A 250 -0.67 -16.80 -9.25
CA ILE A 250 0.65 -16.51 -9.85
C ILE A 250 0.67 -16.90 -11.31
#